data_d33c2cf0d22d3a11cc6b6292b3ed6050
#
_entry.id   d33c2cf0d22d3a11cc6b6292b3ed6050
#
_cell.length_a   1.000
_cell.length_b   1.000
_cell.length_c   1.000
_cell.angle_alpha   90.00
_cell.angle_beta   90.00
_cell.angle_gamma   90.00
#
_symmetry.space_group_name_H-M   'P 1'
#
loop_
_entity.id
_entity.type
_entity.pdbx_description
1 polymer ?
#
loop_
_entity_poly.entity_id
_entity_poly.type
_entity_poly.pdbx_seq_one_letter_code
_entity_poly.pdbx_strand_id
1 'polypeptide(L)'
;MFGYLQGLIPVIETLFPIVEHRYCVKHIYKNFKVDHKGLELKDALWRCVAATTVTEFERCMQYIRDLDEKAYEYLANIAPAQWTRSHFTPRTLTDCLVNNLSESFNAMILKSRDKPILTMLEWIKVRFMTRLYTKREGI
;
A
#
# COMPACT_ATOMS: atom_id res chain seq x y z
N MET A 1 -13.30 1.04 5.46
CA MET A 1 -12.91 1.92 6.57
C MET A 1 -11.40 1.88 6.75
N PHE A 2 -10.69 2.92 6.33
CA PHE A 2 -9.21 3.04 6.39
C PHE A 2 -8.75 3.46 7.80
N GLY A 3 -9.30 2.85 8.84
CA GLY A 3 -9.31 3.36 10.22
C GLY A 3 -7.97 3.58 10.93
N TYR A 4 -6.83 3.07 10.44
CA TYR A 4 -5.54 3.23 11.12
C TYR A 4 -4.64 4.33 10.54
N LEU A 5 -4.98 4.90 9.38
CA LEU A 5 -4.17 5.94 8.74
C LEU A 5 -4.80 7.33 8.81
N GLN A 6 -6.03 7.46 9.32
CA GLN A 6 -6.75 8.74 9.36
C GLN A 6 -6.02 9.83 10.15
N GLY A 7 -5.30 9.46 11.22
CA GLY A 7 -4.49 10.43 11.98
C GLY A 7 -3.10 10.69 11.38
N LEU A 8 -2.56 9.75 10.60
CA LEU A 8 -1.21 9.86 10.05
C LEU A 8 -1.18 10.70 8.76
N ILE A 9 -2.19 10.59 7.92
CA ILE A 9 -2.27 11.32 6.64
C ILE A 9 -2.17 12.84 6.85
N PRO A 10 -3.00 13.49 7.69
CA PRO A 10 -2.91 14.94 7.92
C PRO A 10 -1.55 15.39 8.48
N VAL A 11 -0.93 14.56 9.33
CA VAL A 11 0.39 14.87 9.89
C VAL A 11 1.47 14.82 8.80
N ILE A 12 1.43 13.80 7.93
CA ILE A 12 2.40 13.69 6.83
C ILE A 12 2.17 14.82 5.81
N GLU A 13 0.95 15.14 5.46
CA GLU A 13 0.61 16.26 4.56
C GLU A 13 1.12 17.59 5.09
N THR A 14 1.06 17.79 6.41
CA THR A 14 1.56 19.01 7.06
C THR A 14 3.09 19.05 7.10
N LEU A 15 3.73 17.95 7.47
CA LEU A 15 5.19 17.90 7.65
C LEU A 15 5.94 17.66 6.34
N PHE A 16 5.33 16.96 5.40
CA PHE A 16 5.93 16.53 4.14
C PHE A 16 5.00 16.76 2.94
N PRO A 17 4.66 18.01 2.61
CA PRO A 17 3.64 18.32 1.59
C PRO A 17 4.00 17.85 0.17
N ILE A 18 5.26 17.45 -0.04
CA ILE A 18 5.78 17.00 -1.34
C ILE A 18 5.71 15.46 -1.48
N VAL A 19 5.42 14.75 -0.39
CA VAL A 19 5.42 13.27 -0.38
C VAL A 19 4.10 12.74 -0.91
N GLU A 20 4.19 11.86 -1.90
CA GLU A 20 3.02 11.16 -2.44
C GLU A 20 2.51 10.09 -1.47
N HIS A 21 1.21 10.11 -1.25
CA HIS A 21 0.53 9.09 -0.48
C HIS A 21 0.05 7.96 -1.38
N ARG A 22 0.45 6.74 -1.08
CA ARG A 22 0.00 5.54 -1.78
C ARG A 22 -0.66 4.57 -0.82
N TYR A 23 -1.80 4.06 -1.23
CA TYR A 23 -2.49 3.03 -0.47
C TYR A 23 -1.93 1.64 -0.78
N CYS A 24 -1.91 0.80 0.23
CA CYS A 24 -1.58 -0.60 0.05
C CYS A 24 -2.72 -1.32 -0.69
N VAL A 25 -2.46 -1.84 -1.87
CA VAL A 25 -3.46 -2.52 -2.70
C VAL A 25 -4.06 -3.74 -2.01
N LYS A 26 -3.30 -4.46 -1.19
CA LYS A 26 -3.85 -5.57 -0.38
C LYS A 26 -4.95 -5.10 0.58
N HIS A 27 -4.81 -3.91 1.15
CA HIS A 27 -5.84 -3.34 2.04
C HIS A 27 -7.05 -2.85 1.24
N ILE A 28 -6.83 -2.23 0.06
CA ILE A 28 -7.94 -1.91 -0.86
C ILE A 28 -8.71 -3.18 -1.21
N TYR A 29 -8.02 -4.23 -1.65
CA TYR A 29 -8.65 -5.49 -2.00
C TYR A 29 -9.35 -6.16 -0.80
N LYS A 30 -8.77 -6.09 0.40
CA LYS A 30 -9.39 -6.64 1.61
C LYS A 30 -10.75 -5.99 1.90
N ASN A 31 -10.86 -4.68 1.70
CA ASN A 31 -12.13 -3.96 1.87
C ASN A 31 -13.08 -4.22 0.69
N PHE A 32 -12.56 -4.13 -0.52
CA PHE A 32 -13.29 -4.37 -1.76
C PHE A 32 -14.01 -5.73 -1.79
N LYS A 33 -13.32 -6.79 -1.42
CA LYS A 33 -13.86 -8.16 -1.45
C LYS A 33 -14.98 -8.44 -0.44
N VAL A 34 -15.25 -7.54 0.49
CA VAL A 34 -16.35 -7.68 1.45
C VAL A 34 -17.67 -7.64 0.71
N ASP A 35 -17.81 -6.64 -0.17
CA ASP A 35 -19.04 -6.38 -0.92
C ASP A 35 -18.97 -6.92 -2.36
N HIS A 36 -17.77 -6.95 -2.95
CA HIS A 36 -17.52 -7.35 -4.33
C HIS A 36 -16.71 -8.65 -4.37
N LYS A 37 -17.41 -9.80 -4.40
CA LYS A 37 -16.82 -11.13 -4.36
C LYS A 37 -16.66 -11.70 -5.76
N GLY A 38 -15.66 -12.55 -5.96
CA GLY A 38 -15.42 -13.28 -7.21
C GLY A 38 -13.97 -13.21 -7.65
N LEU A 39 -13.54 -14.28 -8.31
CA LEU A 39 -12.18 -14.39 -8.83
C LEU A 39 -11.96 -13.39 -9.97
N GLU A 40 -12.97 -13.23 -10.82
CA GLU A 40 -12.93 -12.36 -11.98
C GLU A 40 -12.75 -10.88 -11.59
N LEU A 41 -13.51 -10.38 -10.60
CA LEU A 41 -13.35 -9.03 -10.06
C LEU A 41 -11.98 -8.84 -9.38
N LYS A 42 -11.51 -9.87 -8.67
CA LYS A 42 -10.16 -9.85 -8.10
C LYS A 42 -9.10 -9.68 -9.19
N ASP A 43 -9.15 -10.52 -10.22
CA ASP A 43 -8.15 -10.49 -11.29
C ASP A 43 -8.23 -9.19 -12.09
N ALA A 44 -9.43 -8.66 -12.33
CA ALA A 44 -9.64 -7.36 -12.95
C ALA A 44 -9.03 -6.23 -12.12
N LEU A 45 -9.23 -6.22 -10.79
CA LEU A 45 -8.59 -5.25 -9.89
C LEU A 45 -7.07 -5.31 -9.99
N TRP A 46 -6.46 -6.50 -9.94
CA TRP A 46 -5.02 -6.63 -10.04
C TRP A 46 -4.47 -6.22 -11.40
N ARG A 47 -5.23 -6.38 -12.50
CA ARG A 47 -4.88 -5.83 -13.81
C ARG A 47 -4.89 -4.30 -13.80
N CYS A 48 -5.92 -3.67 -13.22
CA CYS A 48 -5.94 -2.20 -13.06
C CYS A 48 -4.73 -1.68 -12.30
N VAL A 49 -4.37 -2.36 -11.20
CA VAL A 49 -3.20 -2.01 -10.37
C VAL A 49 -1.89 -2.12 -11.15
N ALA A 50 -1.73 -3.18 -11.95
CA ALA A 50 -0.52 -3.47 -12.70
C ALA A 50 -0.40 -2.68 -14.01
N ALA A 51 -1.49 -2.08 -14.48
CA ALA A 51 -1.50 -1.30 -15.72
C ALA A 51 -0.39 -0.25 -15.72
N THR A 52 0.38 -0.20 -16.79
CA THR A 52 1.53 0.70 -16.94
C THR A 52 1.19 1.98 -17.69
N THR A 53 0.08 1.97 -18.42
CA THR A 53 -0.43 3.13 -19.17
C THR A 53 -1.83 3.52 -18.71
N VAL A 54 -2.15 4.81 -18.86
CA VAL A 54 -3.49 5.32 -18.52
C VAL A 54 -4.57 4.63 -19.35
N THR A 55 -4.32 4.44 -20.65
CA THR A 55 -5.25 3.77 -21.56
C THR A 55 -5.53 2.31 -21.14
N GLU A 56 -4.51 1.59 -20.71
CA GLU A 56 -4.67 0.22 -20.19
C GLU A 56 -5.50 0.20 -18.90
N PHE A 57 -5.20 1.13 -17.98
CA PHE A 57 -5.96 1.30 -16.76
C PHE A 57 -7.44 1.59 -17.04
N GLU A 58 -7.76 2.52 -17.95
CA GLU A 58 -9.12 2.85 -18.31
C GLU A 58 -9.90 1.65 -18.89
N ARG A 59 -9.23 0.85 -19.73
CA ARG A 59 -9.81 -0.40 -20.24
C ARG A 59 -10.11 -1.40 -19.12
N CYS A 60 -9.21 -1.55 -18.17
CA CYS A 60 -9.42 -2.42 -17.03
C CYS A 60 -10.55 -1.92 -16.12
N MET A 61 -10.66 -0.62 -15.91
CA MET A 61 -11.75 -0.01 -15.14
C MET A 61 -13.09 -0.17 -15.86
N GLN A 62 -13.12 -0.01 -17.20
CA GLN A 62 -14.33 -0.26 -17.97
C GLN A 62 -14.76 -1.73 -17.87
N TYR A 63 -13.82 -2.67 -17.92
CA TYR A 63 -14.12 -4.09 -17.72
C TYR A 63 -14.72 -4.38 -16.34
N ILE A 64 -14.21 -3.74 -15.27
CA ILE A 64 -14.81 -3.86 -13.93
C ILE A 64 -16.22 -3.30 -13.92
N ARG A 65 -16.49 -2.20 -14.61
CA ARG A 65 -17.81 -1.60 -14.72
C ARG A 65 -18.82 -2.53 -15.42
N ASP A 66 -18.37 -3.21 -16.46
CA ASP A 66 -19.20 -4.16 -17.20
C ASP A 66 -19.53 -5.41 -16.36
N LEU A 67 -18.65 -5.78 -15.42
CA LEU A 67 -18.88 -6.89 -14.47
C LEU A 67 -19.77 -6.49 -13.28
N ASP A 68 -19.50 -5.34 -12.68
CA ASP A 68 -20.19 -4.82 -11.49
C ASP A 68 -20.00 -3.30 -11.38
N GLU A 69 -21.08 -2.55 -11.66
CA GLU A 69 -21.05 -1.08 -11.62
C GLU A 69 -20.72 -0.54 -10.21
N LYS A 70 -21.18 -1.19 -9.14
CA LYS A 70 -20.87 -0.78 -7.76
C LYS A 70 -19.39 -1.01 -7.43
N ALA A 71 -18.81 -2.07 -7.94
CA ALA A 71 -17.37 -2.33 -7.82
C ALA A 71 -16.55 -1.24 -8.51
N TYR A 72 -16.98 -0.81 -9.70
CA TYR A 72 -16.38 0.31 -10.40
C TYR A 72 -16.47 1.60 -9.60
N GLU A 73 -17.66 1.96 -9.09
CA GLU A 73 -17.88 3.15 -8.29
C GLU A 73 -17.00 3.17 -7.03
N TYR A 74 -16.88 2.03 -6.35
CA TYR A 74 -16.00 1.89 -5.18
C TYR A 74 -14.54 2.25 -5.52
N LEU A 75 -14.02 1.75 -6.63
CA LEU A 75 -12.64 2.00 -7.05
C LEU A 75 -12.45 3.40 -7.63
N ALA A 76 -13.44 3.94 -8.33
CA ALA A 76 -13.42 5.28 -8.88
C ALA A 76 -13.37 6.38 -7.80
N ASN A 77 -13.87 6.09 -6.59
CA ASN A 77 -13.76 6.98 -5.43
C ASN A 77 -12.35 7.06 -4.84
N ILE A 78 -11.42 6.22 -5.28
CA ILE A 78 -10.02 6.23 -4.86
C ILE A 78 -9.20 6.86 -5.99
N ALA A 79 -8.49 7.95 -5.69
CA ALA A 79 -7.66 8.60 -6.71
C ALA A 79 -6.65 7.62 -7.34
N PRO A 80 -6.62 7.44 -8.67
CA PRO A 80 -5.77 6.44 -9.33
C PRO A 80 -4.28 6.57 -8.99
N ALA A 81 -3.78 7.79 -8.79
CA ALA A 81 -2.41 8.06 -8.39
C ALA A 81 -2.01 7.42 -7.03
N GLN A 82 -3.00 7.03 -6.22
CA GLN A 82 -2.74 6.44 -4.92
C GLN A 82 -2.63 4.91 -4.92
N TRP A 83 -3.00 4.23 -6.02
CA TRP A 83 -3.07 2.77 -6.02
C TRP A 83 -2.71 2.08 -7.34
N THR A 84 -2.49 2.82 -8.45
CA THR A 84 -2.18 2.24 -9.76
C THR A 84 -0.84 2.72 -10.29
N ARG A 85 -0.09 1.84 -10.97
CA ARG A 85 1.20 2.18 -11.56
C ARG A 85 1.10 3.22 -12.66
N SER A 86 0.06 3.15 -13.47
CA SER A 86 -0.16 4.03 -14.63
C SER A 86 -0.22 5.52 -14.28
N HIS A 87 -0.54 5.84 -13.01
CA HIS A 87 -0.69 7.21 -12.52
C HIS A 87 0.40 7.60 -11.51
N PHE A 88 1.43 6.76 -11.31
CA PHE A 88 2.56 7.12 -10.47
C PHE A 88 3.42 8.16 -11.13
N THR A 89 3.86 9.14 -10.37
CA THR A 89 4.78 10.16 -10.92
C THR A 89 6.20 9.59 -11.01
N PRO A 90 6.99 10.04 -12.00
CA PRO A 90 8.40 9.63 -12.12
C PRO A 90 9.30 10.13 -10.98
N ARG A 91 8.80 11.02 -10.11
CA ARG A 91 9.53 11.49 -8.92
C ARG A 91 9.80 10.39 -7.92
N THR A 92 8.89 9.43 -7.80
CA THR A 92 9.01 8.36 -6.83
C THR A 92 9.63 7.16 -7.50
N LEU A 93 10.89 6.87 -7.20
CA LEU A 93 11.67 5.76 -7.76
C LEU A 93 11.22 4.37 -7.25
N THR A 94 9.97 4.23 -6.83
CA THR A 94 9.43 2.95 -6.36
C THR A 94 8.09 2.64 -7.00
N ASP A 95 7.93 1.42 -7.43
CA ASP A 95 6.69 0.85 -7.94
C ASP A 95 5.96 -0.01 -6.89
N CYS A 96 6.30 0.18 -5.62
CA CYS A 96 5.79 -0.63 -4.53
C CYS A 96 4.27 -0.40 -4.35
N LEU A 97 3.49 -1.43 -4.67
CA LEU A 97 2.02 -1.44 -4.60
C LEU A 97 1.48 -2.02 -3.29
N VAL A 98 2.36 -2.60 -2.48
CA VAL A 98 1.99 -3.27 -1.23
C VAL A 98 2.88 -2.84 -0.08
N ASN A 99 2.30 -2.72 1.10
CA ASN A 99 3.01 -2.26 2.31
C ASN A 99 3.71 -3.42 3.06
N ASN A 100 4.42 -4.27 2.33
CA ASN A 100 5.14 -5.40 2.94
C ASN A 100 6.25 -4.94 3.89
N LEU A 101 6.88 -3.78 3.64
CA LEU A 101 7.95 -3.25 4.48
C LEU A 101 7.43 -2.85 5.86
N SER A 102 6.34 -2.09 5.91
CA SER A 102 5.73 -1.68 7.19
C SER A 102 5.11 -2.87 7.93
N GLU A 103 4.51 -3.83 7.23
CA GLU A 103 4.01 -5.06 7.83
C GLU A 103 5.15 -5.88 8.44
N SER A 104 6.26 -6.05 7.72
CA SER A 104 7.46 -6.74 8.21
C SER A 104 8.10 -6.01 9.39
N PHE A 105 8.17 -4.68 9.33
CA PHE A 105 8.65 -3.85 10.44
C PHE A 105 7.74 -3.99 11.67
N ASN A 106 6.43 -3.86 11.49
CA ASN A 106 5.46 -4.02 12.57
C ASN A 106 5.54 -5.42 13.22
N ALA A 107 5.66 -6.47 12.41
CA ALA A 107 5.87 -7.82 12.92
C ALA A 107 7.18 -7.95 13.69
N MET A 108 8.25 -7.31 13.22
CA MET A 108 9.54 -7.32 13.87
C MET A 108 9.50 -6.67 15.24
N ILE A 109 8.83 -5.53 15.41
CA ILE A 109 8.80 -4.78 16.67
C ILE A 109 7.78 -5.29 17.69
N LEU A 110 6.92 -6.25 17.32
CA LEU A 110 5.88 -6.79 18.23
C LEU A 110 6.45 -7.20 19.61
N LYS A 111 7.62 -7.84 19.62
CA LYS A 111 8.28 -8.31 20.86
C LYS A 111 8.83 -7.20 21.74
N SER A 112 8.91 -5.98 21.22
CA SER A 112 9.46 -4.82 21.95
C SER A 112 8.40 -3.77 22.29
N ARG A 113 7.16 -3.94 21.84
CA ARG A 113 6.08 -2.96 22.08
C ARG A 113 5.73 -2.75 23.55
N ASP A 114 5.90 -3.77 24.37
CA ASP A 114 5.58 -3.73 25.79
C ASP A 114 6.74 -3.16 26.64
N LYS A 115 7.85 -2.79 26.00
CA LYS A 115 9.03 -2.24 26.70
C LYS A 115 8.96 -0.72 26.79
N PRO A 116 9.65 -0.13 27.79
CA PRO A 116 9.86 1.32 27.82
C PRO A 116 10.43 1.84 26.52
N ILE A 117 10.05 3.06 26.13
CA ILE A 117 10.35 3.62 24.80
C ILE A 117 11.85 3.58 24.45
N LEU A 118 12.72 3.90 25.38
CA LEU A 118 14.17 3.87 25.16
C LEU A 118 14.67 2.46 24.86
N THR A 119 14.22 1.48 25.63
CA THR A 119 14.58 0.06 25.44
C THR A 119 14.04 -0.46 24.10
N MET A 120 12.84 -0.03 23.73
CA MET A 120 12.25 -0.36 22.42
C MET A 120 13.10 0.20 21.27
N LEU A 121 13.51 1.47 21.34
CA LEU A 121 14.34 2.12 20.33
C LEU A 121 15.73 1.48 20.21
N GLU A 122 16.37 1.14 21.32
CA GLU A 122 17.63 0.41 21.33
C GLU A 122 17.48 -0.98 20.67
N TRP A 123 16.42 -1.70 21.02
CA TRP A 123 16.14 -3.00 20.43
C TRP A 123 15.93 -2.89 18.90
N ILE A 124 15.17 -1.89 18.44
CA ILE A 124 14.96 -1.61 17.01
C ILE A 124 16.32 -1.34 16.34
N LYS A 125 17.15 -0.46 16.91
CA LYS A 125 18.49 -0.13 16.41
C LYS A 125 19.34 -1.39 16.22
N VAL A 126 19.48 -2.19 17.26
CA VAL A 126 20.28 -3.43 17.23
C VAL A 126 19.74 -4.37 16.16
N ARG A 127 18.42 -4.55 16.07
CA ARG A 127 17.79 -5.44 15.08
C ARG A 127 18.04 -4.99 13.65
N PHE A 128 17.95 -3.69 13.38
CA PHE A 128 18.26 -3.13 12.08
C PHE A 128 19.74 -3.31 11.71
N MET A 129 20.63 -2.97 12.63
CA MET A 129 22.07 -3.10 12.38
C MET A 129 22.46 -4.56 12.11
N THR A 130 21.94 -5.51 12.90
CA THR A 130 22.16 -6.94 12.65
C THR A 130 21.66 -7.36 11.27
N ARG A 131 20.45 -6.92 10.86
CA ARG A 131 19.87 -7.26 9.57
C ARG A 131 20.66 -6.66 8.39
N LEU A 132 21.17 -5.43 8.54
CA LEU A 132 22.03 -4.80 7.54
C LEU A 132 23.35 -5.54 7.42
N TYR A 133 23.95 -5.90 8.55
CA TYR A 133 25.20 -6.67 8.59
C TYR A 133 25.05 -8.03 7.88
N THR A 134 24.04 -8.83 8.28
CA THR A 134 23.82 -10.15 7.64
C THR A 134 23.57 -10.05 6.16
N LYS A 135 22.82 -9.04 5.71
CA LYS A 135 22.59 -8.82 4.27
C LYS A 135 23.84 -8.39 3.50
N ARG A 136 24.72 -7.61 4.15
CA ARG A 136 25.99 -7.18 3.56
C ARG A 136 26.96 -8.36 3.39
N GLU A 137 27.04 -9.23 4.38
CA GLU A 137 27.92 -10.41 4.35
C GLU A 137 27.37 -11.55 3.47
N GLY A 138 26.16 -11.42 2.92
CA GLY A 138 25.55 -12.44 2.05
C GLY A 138 25.11 -13.71 2.77
N ILE A 139 24.92 -13.63 4.10
CA ILE A 139 24.48 -14.74 4.94
C ILE A 139 22.95 -14.70 5.11
#